data_462738da9bc9fa33c8cbd7415eec631d
#
_entry.id   462738da9bc9fa33c8cbd7415eec631d
#
_cell.length_a   1.000
_cell.length_b   1.000
_cell.length_c   1.000
_cell.angle_alpha   90.00
_cell.angle_beta   90.00
_cell.angle_gamma   90.00
#
_symmetry.space_group_name_H-M   'P 1'
#
loop_
_entity.id
_entity.type
_entity.pdbx_description
1 polymer ?
#
loop_
_entity_poly.entity_id
_entity_poly.type
_entity_poly.pdbx_seq_one_letter_code
_entity_poly.pdbx_strand_id
1 'polypeptide(L)'
;MKNEMQDFLTYLKVERRYSPETIHAYDRDIQHIYDYLTEVPIHSWNDVTVVDVRIYLGVLHRENYNRSSISRFLSSLRSFYHFLVERGIVETNPFASISYKKGKMRLPEFFYEDEIEKFIDSIDGNQPLDQRNKALVEVLYATGMRVSELTNLTLEQLDLENSIILVIGKGSKERYVPIGDFARTALETYLEEGRKDLMAKERKDHSYVFVNHLGDPLTTNGVRYILEKLIQESGLTLKIHPHMLRHTFATHLLNNGADMRTVQELLGHVSLSSTQIYTHVTKEALQQNYQLYFPRSKAGKSEFDASAFNKNNGGKS
;
A
#
# COMPACT_ATOMS: atom_id res chain seq x y z
N MET A 1 -16.00 16.70 -26.74
CA MET A 1 -14.83 16.03 -26.05
C MET A 1 -14.85 16.22 -24.52
N LYS A 2 -15.07 17.44 -23.98
CA LYS A 2 -15.07 17.63 -22.50
C LYS A 2 -16.28 16.99 -21.80
N ASN A 3 -17.46 17.01 -22.43
CA ASN A 3 -18.67 16.43 -21.84
C ASN A 3 -18.51 14.90 -21.66
N GLU A 4 -17.98 14.22 -22.65
CA GLU A 4 -17.76 12.76 -22.63
C GLU A 4 -16.74 12.36 -21.56
N MET A 5 -15.73 13.19 -21.29
CA MET A 5 -14.81 12.99 -20.15
C MET A 5 -15.56 13.05 -18.82
N GLN A 6 -16.40 14.06 -18.63
CA GLN A 6 -17.19 14.22 -17.42
C GLN A 6 -18.21 13.10 -17.22
N ASP A 7 -18.86 12.67 -18.31
CA ASP A 7 -19.78 11.52 -18.29
C ASP A 7 -19.06 10.23 -17.89
N PHE A 8 -17.86 10.00 -18.41
CA PHE A 8 -17.05 8.85 -18.02
C PHE A 8 -16.63 8.88 -16.55
N LEU A 9 -16.20 10.04 -16.04
CA LEU A 9 -15.86 10.16 -14.61
C LEU A 9 -17.08 9.91 -13.72
N THR A 10 -18.25 10.37 -14.15
CA THR A 10 -19.52 10.09 -13.48
C THR A 10 -19.87 8.60 -13.51
N TYR A 11 -19.71 7.94 -14.66
CA TYR A 11 -19.85 6.50 -14.81
C TYR A 11 -18.93 5.73 -13.86
N LEU A 12 -17.64 6.11 -13.79
CA LEU A 12 -16.70 5.47 -12.87
C LEU A 12 -17.12 5.61 -11.41
N LYS A 13 -17.67 6.78 -11.04
CA LYS A 13 -18.13 7.07 -9.68
C LYS A 13 -19.41 6.32 -9.33
N VAL A 14 -20.41 6.41 -10.16
CA VAL A 14 -21.79 5.97 -9.85
C VAL A 14 -21.98 4.49 -10.19
N GLU A 15 -21.63 4.08 -11.40
CA GLU A 15 -21.89 2.72 -11.87
C GLU A 15 -20.79 1.75 -11.47
N ARG A 16 -19.51 2.17 -11.62
CA ARG A 16 -18.36 1.31 -11.30
C ARG A 16 -17.90 1.41 -9.85
N ARG A 17 -18.36 2.42 -9.11
CA ARG A 17 -18.02 2.66 -7.69
C ARG A 17 -16.52 2.65 -7.42
N TYR A 18 -15.75 3.27 -8.31
CA TYR A 18 -14.30 3.39 -8.14
C TYR A 18 -13.97 4.37 -7.00
N SER A 19 -12.82 4.16 -6.37
CA SER A 19 -12.35 5.07 -5.31
C SER A 19 -11.99 6.45 -5.88
N PRO A 20 -12.10 7.53 -5.09
CA PRO A 20 -11.73 8.87 -5.52
C PRO A 20 -10.34 8.96 -6.13
N GLU A 21 -9.34 8.26 -5.55
CA GLU A 21 -7.96 8.24 -6.05
C GLU A 21 -7.88 7.61 -7.46
N THR A 22 -8.66 6.55 -7.68
CA THR A 22 -8.74 5.91 -9.00
C THR A 22 -9.36 6.85 -10.01
N ILE A 23 -10.46 7.51 -9.66
CA ILE A 23 -11.15 8.48 -10.53
C ILE A 23 -10.19 9.64 -10.87
N HIS A 24 -9.49 10.22 -9.89
CA HIS A 24 -8.49 11.26 -10.12
C HIS A 24 -7.32 10.80 -11.00
N ALA A 25 -6.93 9.53 -10.92
CA ALA A 25 -5.88 9.00 -11.80
C ALA A 25 -6.38 8.91 -13.24
N TYR A 26 -7.61 8.43 -13.46
CA TYR A 26 -8.24 8.37 -14.79
C TYR A 26 -8.45 9.78 -15.36
N ASP A 27 -8.95 10.71 -14.55
CA ASP A 27 -9.14 12.11 -14.96
C ASP A 27 -7.85 12.74 -15.48
N ARG A 28 -6.75 12.63 -14.71
CA ARG A 28 -5.45 13.14 -15.15
C ARG A 28 -4.95 12.50 -16.42
N ASP A 29 -5.15 11.18 -16.58
CA ASP A 29 -4.70 10.47 -17.78
C ASP A 29 -5.50 10.90 -19.03
N ILE A 30 -6.81 11.10 -18.89
CA ILE A 30 -7.67 11.52 -19.99
C ILE A 30 -7.45 13.00 -20.30
N GLN A 31 -7.27 13.83 -19.27
CA GLN A 31 -6.96 15.25 -19.45
C GLN A 31 -5.65 15.42 -20.23
N HIS A 32 -4.62 14.62 -19.91
CA HIS A 32 -3.32 14.69 -20.59
C HIS A 32 -3.43 14.40 -22.11
N ILE A 33 -4.19 13.39 -22.52
CA ILE A 33 -4.40 13.15 -23.95
C ILE A 33 -5.31 14.23 -24.55
N TYR A 34 -6.32 14.70 -23.84
CA TYR A 34 -7.18 15.77 -24.32
C TYR A 34 -6.36 17.03 -24.63
N ASP A 35 -5.46 17.43 -23.74
CA ASP A 35 -4.60 18.60 -23.94
C ASP A 35 -3.70 18.41 -25.17
N TYR A 36 -3.10 17.23 -25.33
CA TYR A 36 -2.35 16.88 -26.54
C TYR A 36 -3.21 16.98 -27.83
N LEU A 37 -4.44 16.46 -27.79
CA LEU A 37 -5.33 16.49 -28.96
C LEU A 37 -5.78 17.91 -29.33
N THR A 38 -5.77 18.87 -28.40
CA THR A 38 -6.06 20.29 -28.71
C THR A 38 -4.95 20.98 -29.49
N GLU A 39 -3.73 20.41 -29.46
CA GLU A 39 -2.55 20.95 -30.17
C GLU A 39 -2.41 20.37 -31.62
N VAL A 40 -3.24 19.39 -31.97
CA VAL A 40 -3.26 18.75 -33.28
C VAL A 40 -4.63 18.90 -33.93
N PRO A 41 -4.79 18.74 -35.27
CA PRO A 41 -6.06 18.93 -35.96
C PRO A 41 -7.03 17.75 -35.75
N ILE A 42 -7.28 17.38 -34.47
CA ILE A 42 -8.23 16.35 -34.07
C ILE A 42 -9.27 17.00 -33.16
N HIS A 43 -10.51 17.05 -33.63
CA HIS A 43 -11.58 17.80 -32.97
C HIS A 43 -12.64 16.92 -32.29
N SER A 44 -12.58 15.61 -32.51
CA SER A 44 -13.52 14.64 -31.96
C SER A 44 -12.80 13.38 -31.48
N TRP A 45 -13.34 12.73 -30.45
CA TRP A 45 -12.84 11.41 -30.01
C TRP A 45 -12.93 10.35 -31.10
N ASN A 46 -13.88 10.49 -32.04
CA ASN A 46 -14.05 9.54 -33.17
C ASN A 46 -12.98 9.71 -34.24
N ASP A 47 -12.31 10.85 -34.31
CA ASP A 47 -11.26 11.13 -35.31
C ASP A 47 -9.90 10.53 -34.90
N VAL A 48 -9.76 10.10 -33.65
CA VAL A 48 -8.49 9.54 -33.13
C VAL A 48 -8.24 8.15 -33.70
N THR A 49 -7.14 7.99 -34.41
CA THR A 49 -6.73 6.72 -35.03
C THR A 49 -5.66 6.00 -34.25
N VAL A 50 -5.39 4.74 -34.61
CA VAL A 50 -4.25 3.95 -34.06
C VAL A 50 -2.90 4.63 -34.33
N VAL A 51 -2.79 5.39 -35.45
CA VAL A 51 -1.56 6.14 -35.77
C VAL A 51 -1.37 7.27 -34.77
N ASP A 52 -2.42 8.02 -34.45
CA ASP A 52 -2.37 9.11 -33.46
C ASP A 52 -1.99 8.59 -32.07
N VAL A 53 -2.52 7.43 -31.68
CA VAL A 53 -2.10 6.77 -30.42
C VAL A 53 -0.61 6.44 -30.42
N ARG A 54 -0.05 5.96 -31.51
CA ARG A 54 1.41 5.70 -31.62
C ARG A 54 2.24 6.98 -31.55
N ILE A 55 1.76 8.07 -32.16
CA ILE A 55 2.43 9.38 -32.10
C ILE A 55 2.37 9.89 -30.64
N TYR A 56 1.21 9.78 -29.97
CA TYR A 56 1.04 10.15 -28.57
C TYR A 56 1.98 9.36 -27.64
N LEU A 57 2.16 8.07 -27.86
CA LEU A 57 3.16 7.27 -27.14
C LEU A 57 4.58 7.84 -27.31
N GLY A 58 4.91 8.32 -28.51
CA GLY A 58 6.16 9.02 -28.76
C GLY A 58 6.31 10.33 -27.96
N VAL A 59 5.20 11.05 -27.76
CA VAL A 59 5.16 12.24 -26.87
C VAL A 59 5.46 11.85 -25.44
N LEU A 60 4.76 10.87 -24.89
CA LEU A 60 4.99 10.39 -23.52
C LEU A 60 6.44 9.93 -23.29
N HIS A 61 7.08 9.34 -24.29
CA HIS A 61 8.50 8.98 -24.20
C HIS A 61 9.41 10.22 -24.19
N ARG A 62 9.13 11.23 -25.00
CA ARG A 62 9.90 12.50 -25.00
C ARG A 62 9.76 13.27 -23.69
N GLU A 63 8.61 13.19 -23.05
CA GLU A 63 8.33 13.74 -21.73
C GLU A 63 8.90 12.90 -20.57
N ASN A 64 9.70 11.88 -20.90
CA ASN A 64 10.36 11.00 -19.93
C ASN A 64 9.41 10.20 -19.00
N TYR A 65 8.19 9.94 -19.43
CA TYR A 65 7.33 9.02 -18.68
C TYR A 65 7.93 7.62 -18.65
N ASN A 66 7.95 7.03 -17.45
CA ASN A 66 8.41 5.67 -17.30
C ASN A 66 7.41 4.66 -17.88
N ARG A 67 7.90 3.44 -18.18
CA ARG A 67 7.08 2.37 -18.79
C ARG A 67 5.82 2.01 -18.01
N SER A 68 5.87 2.08 -16.67
CA SER A 68 4.73 1.79 -15.81
C SER A 68 3.64 2.87 -15.96
N SER A 69 4.05 4.15 -16.00
CA SER A 69 3.14 5.28 -16.24
C SER A 69 2.48 5.17 -17.62
N ILE A 70 3.26 4.91 -18.68
CA ILE A 70 2.71 4.72 -20.03
C ILE A 70 1.72 3.55 -20.07
N SER A 71 2.03 2.42 -19.42
CA SER A 71 1.12 1.28 -19.32
C SER A 71 -0.19 1.65 -18.60
N ARG A 72 -0.13 2.51 -17.58
CA ARG A 72 -1.30 3.02 -16.86
C ARG A 72 -2.11 3.94 -17.76
N PHE A 73 -1.49 4.91 -18.44
CA PHE A 73 -2.17 5.77 -19.43
C PHE A 73 -2.94 4.94 -20.46
N LEU A 74 -2.30 3.95 -21.05
CA LEU A 74 -2.95 3.07 -22.03
C LEU A 74 -4.14 2.30 -21.43
N SER A 75 -4.04 1.88 -20.17
CA SER A 75 -5.15 1.20 -19.47
C SER A 75 -6.33 2.13 -19.26
N SER A 76 -6.07 3.35 -18.78
CA SER A 76 -7.08 4.38 -18.54
C SER A 76 -7.79 4.77 -19.84
N LEU A 77 -7.02 5.04 -20.90
CA LEU A 77 -7.55 5.44 -22.20
C LEU A 77 -8.30 4.31 -22.90
N ARG A 78 -7.84 3.08 -22.75
CA ARG A 78 -8.56 1.90 -23.25
C ARG A 78 -9.92 1.74 -22.59
N SER A 79 -9.99 1.97 -21.28
CA SER A 79 -11.24 1.94 -20.53
C SER A 79 -12.17 3.09 -20.92
N PHE A 80 -11.63 4.29 -21.12
CA PHE A 80 -12.39 5.44 -21.58
C PHE A 80 -13.00 5.21 -22.97
N TYR A 81 -12.19 4.76 -23.93
CA TYR A 81 -12.70 4.46 -25.27
C TYR A 81 -13.67 3.28 -25.30
N HIS A 82 -13.53 2.32 -24.42
CA HIS A 82 -14.53 1.26 -24.28
C HIS A 82 -15.89 1.83 -23.87
N PHE A 83 -15.92 2.74 -22.90
CA PHE A 83 -17.13 3.47 -22.52
C PHE A 83 -17.71 4.29 -23.68
N LEU A 84 -16.88 4.98 -24.46
CA LEU A 84 -17.36 5.75 -25.62
C LEU A 84 -17.99 4.84 -26.70
N VAL A 85 -17.43 3.67 -26.95
CA VAL A 85 -17.99 2.66 -27.87
C VAL A 85 -19.32 2.13 -27.34
N GLU A 86 -19.42 1.78 -26.06
CA GLU A 86 -20.66 1.30 -25.44
C GLU A 86 -21.80 2.35 -25.51
N ARG A 87 -21.45 3.63 -25.48
CA ARG A 87 -22.40 4.74 -25.61
C ARG A 87 -22.68 5.16 -27.08
N GLY A 88 -22.05 4.51 -28.04
CA GLY A 88 -22.21 4.82 -29.46
C GLY A 88 -21.61 6.17 -29.88
N ILE A 89 -20.70 6.75 -29.08
CA ILE A 89 -20.05 8.04 -29.35
C ILE A 89 -18.92 7.88 -30.37
N VAL A 90 -18.21 6.75 -30.30
CA VAL A 90 -17.17 6.38 -31.27
C VAL A 90 -17.41 4.97 -31.80
N GLU A 91 -16.96 4.71 -33.02
CA GLU A 91 -17.17 3.40 -33.67
C GLU A 91 -16.18 2.34 -33.16
N THR A 92 -14.95 2.72 -32.91
CA THR A 92 -13.87 1.79 -32.53
C THR A 92 -12.99 2.34 -31.43
N ASN A 93 -12.30 1.44 -30.73
CA ASN A 93 -11.34 1.78 -29.70
C ASN A 93 -9.90 1.72 -30.26
N PRO A 94 -9.25 2.85 -30.59
CA PRO A 94 -7.92 2.87 -31.19
C PRO A 94 -6.81 2.37 -30.25
N PHE A 95 -7.08 2.29 -28.94
CA PHE A 95 -6.16 1.79 -27.94
C PHE A 95 -6.21 0.27 -27.77
N ALA A 96 -7.25 -0.41 -28.29
CA ALA A 96 -7.45 -1.84 -28.08
C ALA A 96 -6.30 -2.70 -28.64
N SER A 97 -5.81 -2.36 -29.82
CA SER A 97 -4.75 -3.10 -30.52
C SER A 97 -3.33 -2.73 -30.08
N ILE A 98 -3.17 -1.70 -29.25
CA ILE A 98 -1.84 -1.25 -28.82
C ILE A 98 -1.31 -2.21 -27.74
N SER A 99 -0.29 -2.97 -28.10
CA SER A 99 0.47 -3.76 -27.15
C SER A 99 1.69 -2.97 -26.66
N TYR A 100 1.78 -2.76 -25.35
CA TYR A 100 2.92 -2.10 -24.74
C TYR A 100 3.60 -3.06 -23.77
N LYS A 101 4.83 -3.48 -24.12
CA LYS A 101 5.58 -4.43 -23.28
C LYS A 101 5.91 -3.75 -21.93
N LYS A 102 5.37 -4.31 -20.86
CA LYS A 102 5.83 -3.97 -19.51
C LYS A 102 7.34 -4.17 -19.44
N GLY A 103 8.05 -3.25 -18.80
CA GLY A 103 9.48 -3.41 -18.56
C GLY A 103 9.78 -4.73 -17.86
N LYS A 104 11.05 -5.15 -17.85
CA LYS A 104 11.46 -6.32 -17.05
C LYS A 104 10.92 -6.15 -15.64
N MET A 105 10.21 -7.16 -15.15
CA MET A 105 9.72 -7.19 -13.78
C MET A 105 10.98 -7.18 -12.89
N ARG A 106 11.18 -6.09 -12.14
CA ARG A 106 12.19 -6.10 -11.09
C ARG A 106 11.67 -7.05 -10.02
N LEU A 107 12.53 -7.93 -9.53
CA LEU A 107 12.20 -8.70 -8.34
C LEU A 107 11.86 -7.69 -7.24
N PRO A 108 10.79 -7.93 -6.50
CA PRO A 108 10.46 -7.07 -5.37
C PRO A 108 11.63 -7.05 -4.40
N GLU A 109 12.08 -5.87 -4.02
CA GLU A 109 13.12 -5.70 -3.00
C GLU A 109 12.45 -5.89 -1.63
N PHE A 110 13.10 -6.61 -0.74
CA PHE A 110 12.69 -6.76 0.66
C PHE A 110 13.94 -6.72 1.55
N PHE A 111 13.77 -6.40 2.83
CA PHE A 111 14.85 -6.48 3.80
C PHE A 111 15.04 -7.92 4.26
N TYR A 112 16.27 -8.34 4.46
CA TYR A 112 16.55 -9.51 5.30
C TYR A 112 16.28 -9.20 6.77
N GLU A 113 16.11 -10.23 7.61
CA GLU A 113 15.74 -10.04 9.02
C GLU A 113 16.75 -9.17 9.78
N ASP A 114 18.03 -9.41 9.58
CA ASP A 114 19.10 -8.62 10.20
C ASP A 114 19.20 -7.18 9.65
N GLU A 115 18.79 -6.93 8.42
CA GLU A 115 18.77 -5.60 7.83
C GLU A 115 17.63 -4.74 8.38
N ILE A 116 16.42 -5.33 8.48
CA ILE A 116 15.27 -4.60 9.03
C ILE A 116 15.45 -4.34 10.53
N GLU A 117 16.05 -5.26 11.28
CA GLU A 117 16.36 -5.05 12.69
C GLU A 117 17.35 -3.91 12.86
N LYS A 118 18.49 -3.92 12.15
CA LYS A 118 19.46 -2.82 12.17
C LYS A 118 18.85 -1.49 11.78
N PHE A 119 17.96 -1.49 10.78
CA PHE A 119 17.25 -0.28 10.38
C PHE A 119 16.36 0.26 11.49
N ILE A 120 15.52 -0.59 12.10
CA ILE A 120 14.63 -0.16 13.17
C ILE A 120 15.41 0.28 14.42
N ASP A 121 16.47 -0.43 14.75
CA ASP A 121 17.30 -0.12 15.91
C ASP A 121 18.13 1.16 15.71
N SER A 122 18.41 1.55 14.46
CA SER A 122 19.02 2.85 14.15
C SER A 122 18.11 4.05 14.40
N ILE A 123 16.79 3.81 14.55
CA ILE A 123 15.83 4.85 14.93
C ILE A 123 15.88 4.98 16.43
N ASP A 124 16.89 5.70 16.91
CA ASP A 124 17.15 5.96 18.32
C ASP A 124 16.88 7.44 18.63
N GLY A 125 16.32 7.70 19.79
CA GLY A 125 16.01 9.05 20.25
C GLY A 125 14.74 9.11 21.08
N ASN A 126 14.72 10.10 21.99
CA ASN A 126 13.61 10.31 22.92
C ASN A 126 12.76 11.54 22.57
N GLN A 127 13.03 12.20 21.43
CA GLN A 127 12.21 13.31 21.00
C GLN A 127 10.86 12.81 20.48
N PRO A 128 9.79 13.61 20.56
CA PRO A 128 8.46 13.21 20.12
C PRO A 128 8.39 12.67 18.68
N LEU A 129 9.22 13.23 17.78
CA LEU A 129 9.29 12.76 16.39
C LEU A 129 10.05 11.45 16.24
N ASP A 130 11.04 11.18 17.10
CA ASP A 130 11.80 9.92 17.08
C ASP A 130 10.91 8.77 17.55
N GLN A 131 10.19 8.97 18.67
CA GLN A 131 9.18 8.02 19.15
C GLN A 131 8.10 7.74 18.11
N ARG A 132 7.59 8.78 17.44
CA ARG A 132 6.65 8.65 16.34
C ARG A 132 7.24 7.84 15.18
N ASN A 133 8.47 8.12 14.78
CA ASN A 133 9.14 7.45 13.67
C ASN A 133 9.35 5.96 13.98
N LYS A 134 9.81 5.63 15.18
CA LYS A 134 10.00 4.26 15.63
C LYS A 134 8.69 3.49 15.64
N ALA A 135 7.65 4.03 16.27
CA ALA A 135 6.31 3.42 16.28
C ALA A 135 5.75 3.22 14.87
N LEU A 136 5.94 4.20 13.97
CA LEU A 136 5.49 4.14 12.59
C LEU A 136 6.13 2.97 11.81
N VAL A 137 7.45 2.81 11.93
CA VAL A 137 8.18 1.76 11.21
C VAL A 137 7.87 0.38 11.80
N GLU A 138 7.84 0.27 13.13
CA GLU A 138 7.47 -0.97 13.82
C GLU A 138 6.07 -1.43 13.42
N VAL A 139 5.08 -0.53 13.42
CA VAL A 139 3.70 -0.87 13.04
C VAL A 139 3.60 -1.26 11.57
N LEU A 140 4.24 -0.54 10.65
CA LEU A 140 4.25 -0.89 9.23
C LEU A 140 4.84 -2.27 8.99
N TYR A 141 5.95 -2.59 9.65
CA TYR A 141 6.60 -3.88 9.53
C TYR A 141 5.82 -4.98 10.24
N ALA A 142 5.34 -4.75 11.45
CA ALA A 142 4.61 -5.75 12.23
C ALA A 142 3.26 -6.15 11.63
N THR A 143 2.62 -5.26 10.87
CA THR A 143 1.26 -5.50 10.36
C THR A 143 1.19 -5.68 8.85
N GLY A 144 2.21 -5.27 8.14
CA GLY A 144 2.18 -5.20 6.68
C GLY A 144 1.05 -4.35 6.12
N MET A 145 0.45 -3.44 6.92
CA MET A 145 -0.65 -2.58 6.46
C MET A 145 -0.22 -1.64 5.35
N ARG A 146 -1.19 -1.16 4.56
CA ARG A 146 -0.91 -0.14 3.54
C ARG A 146 -0.66 1.21 4.21
N VAL A 147 0.15 2.05 3.56
CA VAL A 147 0.42 3.40 4.10
C VAL A 147 -0.86 4.23 4.30
N SER A 148 -1.86 4.07 3.44
CA SER A 148 -3.15 4.74 3.61
C SER A 148 -3.97 4.19 4.79
N GLU A 149 -3.83 2.91 5.12
CA GLU A 149 -4.43 2.31 6.31
C GLU A 149 -3.75 2.87 7.58
N LEU A 150 -2.43 2.99 7.58
CA LEU A 150 -1.67 3.57 8.69
C LEU A 150 -2.04 5.05 8.94
N THR A 151 -2.11 5.86 7.89
CA THR A 151 -2.40 7.30 8.02
C THR A 151 -3.85 7.58 8.44
N ASN A 152 -4.75 6.65 8.21
CA ASN A 152 -6.15 6.73 8.65
C ASN A 152 -6.43 5.97 9.97
N LEU A 153 -5.41 5.38 10.58
CA LEU A 153 -5.55 4.64 11.83
C LEU A 153 -5.91 5.60 12.98
N THR A 154 -6.95 5.24 13.74
CA THR A 154 -7.43 6.01 14.89
C THR A 154 -7.20 5.27 16.20
N LEU A 155 -7.28 6.01 17.33
CA LEU A 155 -7.04 5.45 18.66
C LEU A 155 -8.05 4.35 19.01
N GLU A 156 -9.29 4.47 18.55
CA GLU A 156 -10.37 3.51 18.80
C GLU A 156 -10.12 2.15 18.12
N GLN A 157 -9.22 2.12 17.13
CA GLN A 157 -8.86 0.90 16.41
C GLN A 157 -7.72 0.12 17.08
N LEU A 158 -7.11 0.68 18.15
CA LEU A 158 -6.01 0.05 18.87
C LEU A 158 -6.56 -0.71 20.09
N ASP A 159 -6.28 -1.99 20.16
CA ASP A 159 -6.45 -2.83 21.34
C ASP A 159 -5.08 -3.31 21.82
N LEU A 160 -4.39 -2.44 22.56
CA LEU A 160 -3.02 -2.71 23.01
C LEU A 160 -2.96 -3.78 24.12
N GLU A 161 -4.03 -3.94 24.91
CA GLU A 161 -4.13 -5.00 25.92
C GLU A 161 -4.09 -6.39 25.27
N ASN A 162 -4.83 -6.57 24.16
CA ASN A 162 -4.85 -7.80 23.41
C ASN A 162 -3.82 -7.85 22.27
N SER A 163 -3.00 -6.79 22.13
CA SER A 163 -1.99 -6.67 21.06
C SER A 163 -2.58 -6.84 19.65
N ILE A 164 -3.69 -6.16 19.36
CA ILE A 164 -4.43 -6.25 18.10
C ILE A 164 -4.76 -4.85 17.59
N ILE A 165 -4.68 -4.68 16.27
CA ILE A 165 -5.13 -3.47 15.56
C ILE A 165 -6.28 -3.84 14.63
N LEU A 166 -7.38 -3.09 14.67
CA LEU A 166 -8.46 -3.15 13.70
C LEU A 166 -8.09 -2.28 12.49
N VAL A 167 -7.80 -2.92 11.37
CA VAL A 167 -7.42 -2.22 10.12
C VAL A 167 -8.62 -2.14 9.19
N ILE A 168 -8.98 -0.92 8.78
CA ILE A 168 -10.04 -0.67 7.81
C ILE A 168 -9.42 -0.45 6.43
N GLY A 169 -9.67 -1.36 5.50
CA GLY A 169 -9.13 -1.35 4.15
C GLY A 169 -10.07 -0.76 3.10
N LYS A 170 -9.73 -0.92 1.83
CA LYS A 170 -10.54 -0.46 0.70
C LYS A 170 -11.95 -1.06 0.73
N GLY A 171 -12.97 -0.20 0.58
CA GLY A 171 -14.38 -0.60 0.60
C GLY A 171 -14.88 -0.89 2.01
N SER A 172 -14.30 -0.24 3.02
CA SER A 172 -14.65 -0.38 4.45
C SER A 172 -14.55 -1.82 4.97
N LYS A 173 -13.67 -2.63 4.35
CA LYS A 173 -13.42 -3.99 4.83
C LYS A 173 -12.50 -3.95 6.04
N GLU A 174 -12.96 -4.57 7.11
CA GLU A 174 -12.26 -4.64 8.37
C GLU A 174 -11.46 -5.95 8.48
N ARG A 175 -10.31 -5.87 9.12
CA ARG A 175 -9.54 -7.03 9.55
C ARG A 175 -8.80 -6.76 10.84
N TYR A 176 -8.65 -7.77 11.66
CA TYR A 176 -7.81 -7.72 12.85
C TYR A 176 -6.40 -8.17 12.50
N VAL A 177 -5.41 -7.39 12.92
CA VAL A 177 -4.00 -7.70 12.70
C VAL A 177 -3.30 -7.72 14.06
N PRO A 178 -2.71 -8.85 14.46
CA PRO A 178 -1.89 -8.92 15.67
C PRO A 178 -0.65 -8.03 15.52
N ILE A 179 -0.14 -7.55 16.65
CA ILE A 179 1.15 -6.86 16.76
C ILE A 179 2.03 -7.57 17.79
N GLY A 180 3.33 -7.54 17.56
CA GLY A 180 4.32 -8.06 18.50
C GLY A 180 4.67 -7.06 19.60
N ASP A 181 5.42 -7.53 20.60
CA ASP A 181 5.81 -6.73 21.76
C ASP A 181 6.58 -5.46 21.37
N PHE A 182 7.46 -5.52 20.37
CA PHE A 182 8.23 -4.37 19.88
C PHE A 182 7.33 -3.25 19.35
N ALA A 183 6.38 -3.60 18.48
CA ALA A 183 5.45 -2.62 17.91
C ALA A 183 4.50 -2.07 18.98
N ARG A 184 4.04 -2.91 19.92
CA ARG A 184 3.20 -2.51 21.05
C ARG A 184 3.94 -1.50 21.93
N THR A 185 5.15 -1.83 22.39
CA THR A 185 5.95 -0.95 23.27
C THR A 185 6.25 0.38 22.59
N ALA A 186 6.63 0.36 21.30
CA ALA A 186 6.88 1.59 20.55
C ALA A 186 5.61 2.46 20.40
N LEU A 187 4.44 1.83 20.20
CA LEU A 187 3.15 2.55 20.17
C LEU A 187 2.81 3.14 21.54
N GLU A 188 2.91 2.37 22.62
CA GLU A 188 2.65 2.83 24.00
C GLU A 188 3.49 4.05 24.32
N THR A 189 4.82 3.98 24.13
CA THR A 189 5.72 5.10 24.36
C THR A 189 5.34 6.33 23.55
N TYR A 190 5.06 6.16 22.26
CA TYR A 190 4.67 7.27 21.39
C TYR A 190 3.33 7.90 21.81
N LEU A 191 2.33 7.09 22.16
CA LEU A 191 1.00 7.56 22.52
C LEU A 191 0.99 8.28 23.89
N GLU A 192 1.77 7.76 24.85
CA GLU A 192 1.83 8.30 26.19
C GLU A 192 2.63 9.60 26.27
N GLU A 193 3.66 9.75 25.46
CA GLU A 193 4.60 10.88 25.49
C GLU A 193 4.55 11.69 24.18
N GLY A 194 5.18 11.20 23.13
CA GLY A 194 5.45 11.95 21.91
C GLY A 194 4.21 12.49 21.20
N ARG A 195 3.13 11.69 21.13
CA ARG A 195 1.87 12.15 20.52
C ARG A 195 1.22 13.26 21.35
N LYS A 196 1.21 13.13 22.66
CA LYS A 196 0.66 14.18 23.54
C LYS A 196 1.40 15.49 23.36
N ASP A 197 2.74 15.46 23.31
CA ASP A 197 3.57 16.64 23.09
C ASP A 197 3.32 17.29 21.72
N LEU A 198 3.21 16.49 20.67
CA LEU A 198 2.93 16.99 19.33
C LEU A 198 1.52 17.61 19.22
N MET A 199 0.51 16.98 19.83
CA MET A 199 -0.88 17.47 19.83
C MET A 199 -1.04 18.76 20.65
N ALA A 200 -0.28 18.90 21.75
CA ALA A 200 -0.37 20.04 22.65
C ALA A 200 0.10 21.36 21.99
N LYS A 201 0.98 21.31 20.98
CA LYS A 201 1.58 22.49 20.35
C LYS A 201 0.54 23.44 19.75
N GLU A 202 -0.49 22.91 19.10
CA GLU A 202 -1.53 23.69 18.45
C GLU A 202 -2.96 23.34 18.92
N ARG A 203 -3.07 22.66 20.08
CA ARG A 203 -4.34 22.23 20.70
C ARG A 203 -5.23 21.46 19.70
N LYS A 204 -4.63 20.54 18.95
CA LYS A 204 -5.35 19.70 18.00
C LYS A 204 -6.26 18.72 18.73
N ASP A 205 -7.44 18.50 18.16
CA ASP A 205 -8.42 17.54 18.69
C ASP A 205 -8.87 16.61 17.56
N HIS A 206 -8.24 15.44 17.49
CA HIS A 206 -8.62 14.34 16.61
C HIS A 206 -8.04 13.02 17.11
N SER A 207 -8.63 11.90 16.69
CA SER A 207 -8.26 10.56 17.15
C SER A 207 -7.22 9.85 16.26
N TYR A 208 -6.68 10.48 15.22
CA TYR A 208 -5.62 9.84 14.40
C TYR A 208 -4.40 9.48 15.23
N VAL A 209 -3.88 8.26 15.04
CA VAL A 209 -2.72 7.75 15.77
C VAL A 209 -1.46 8.51 15.38
N PHE A 210 -1.14 8.58 14.11
CA PHE A 210 0.10 9.17 13.62
C PHE A 210 -0.09 10.62 13.17
N VAL A 211 0.71 11.51 13.76
CA VAL A 211 0.65 12.96 13.50
C VAL A 211 1.98 13.50 12.97
N ASN A 212 1.91 14.64 12.29
CA ASN A 212 3.08 15.38 11.83
C ASN A 212 3.67 16.24 12.97
N HIS A 213 4.69 17.04 12.66
CA HIS A 213 5.36 17.92 13.64
C HIS A 213 4.48 19.07 14.17
N LEU A 214 3.35 19.35 13.51
CA LEU A 214 2.36 20.35 13.91
C LEU A 214 1.15 19.72 14.63
N GLY A 215 1.13 18.40 14.82
CA GLY A 215 0.02 17.70 15.44
C GLY A 215 -1.13 17.38 14.48
N ASP A 216 -1.05 17.68 13.17
CA ASP A 216 -2.06 17.28 12.19
C ASP A 216 -1.90 15.81 11.78
N PRO A 217 -2.96 15.17 11.28
CA PRO A 217 -2.88 13.82 10.75
C PRO A 217 -1.77 13.64 9.72
N LEU A 218 -0.98 12.58 9.86
CA LEU A 218 0.12 12.32 8.96
C LEU A 218 -0.40 11.88 7.57
N THR A 219 0.16 12.46 6.51
CA THR A 219 -0.21 12.12 5.14
C THR A 219 0.62 10.95 4.59
N THR A 220 0.12 10.27 3.56
CA THR A 220 0.87 9.20 2.87
C THR A 220 2.19 9.69 2.28
N ASN A 221 2.26 10.93 1.82
CA ASN A 221 3.51 11.55 1.35
C ASN A 221 4.45 11.88 2.53
N GLY A 222 3.89 12.30 3.68
CA GLY A 222 4.65 12.49 4.89
C GLY A 222 5.32 11.19 5.37
N VAL A 223 4.61 10.06 5.33
CA VAL A 223 5.21 8.74 5.65
C VAL A 223 6.36 8.40 4.71
N ARG A 224 6.20 8.61 3.39
CA ARG A 224 7.27 8.35 2.43
C ARG A 224 8.51 9.19 2.70
N TYR A 225 8.32 10.48 2.93
CA TYR A 225 9.42 11.39 3.27
C TYR A 225 10.15 10.94 4.54
N ILE A 226 9.40 10.53 5.59
CA ILE A 226 10.00 10.04 6.84
C ILE A 226 10.84 8.79 6.58
N LEU A 227 10.31 7.81 5.85
CA LEU A 227 11.04 6.58 5.54
C LEU A 227 12.31 6.87 4.72
N GLU A 228 12.23 7.73 3.70
CA GLU A 228 13.40 8.14 2.90
C GLU A 228 14.46 8.82 3.76
N LYS A 229 14.06 9.69 4.68
CA LYS A 229 14.97 10.35 5.61
C LYS A 229 15.64 9.34 6.54
N LEU A 230 14.87 8.47 7.19
CA LEU A 230 15.38 7.46 8.13
C LEU A 230 16.38 6.50 7.48
N ILE A 231 16.14 6.04 6.24
CA ILE A 231 17.07 5.15 5.54
C ILE A 231 18.38 5.87 5.19
N GLN A 232 18.31 7.16 4.85
CA GLN A 232 19.51 7.97 4.60
C GLN A 232 20.34 8.13 5.88
N GLU A 233 19.68 8.36 7.02
CA GLU A 233 20.32 8.53 8.33
C GLU A 233 20.91 7.21 8.86
N SER A 234 20.30 6.05 8.53
CA SER A 234 20.81 4.73 8.95
C SER A 234 22.10 4.29 8.23
N GLY A 235 22.50 4.98 7.16
CA GLY A 235 23.65 4.60 6.34
C GLY A 235 23.44 3.37 5.46
N LEU A 236 22.25 2.81 5.42
CA LEU A 236 21.91 1.70 4.53
C LEU A 236 21.76 2.18 3.08
N THR A 237 22.26 1.40 2.12
CA THR A 237 22.21 1.74 0.68
C THR A 237 20.90 1.34 -0.01
N LEU A 238 19.91 0.90 0.74
CA LEU A 238 18.61 0.43 0.24
C LEU A 238 17.66 1.61 -0.01
N LYS A 239 16.75 1.44 -0.97
CA LYS A 239 15.65 2.38 -1.21
C LYS A 239 14.40 1.87 -0.51
N ILE A 240 14.05 2.51 0.60
CA ILE A 240 12.86 2.13 1.35
C ILE A 240 11.59 2.81 0.80
N HIS A 241 10.50 2.07 0.79
CA HIS A 241 9.15 2.58 0.56
C HIS A 241 8.13 1.70 1.31
N PRO A 242 6.91 2.21 1.61
CA PRO A 242 5.95 1.46 2.41
C PRO A 242 5.58 0.07 1.87
N HIS A 243 5.53 -0.08 0.54
CA HIS A 243 5.26 -1.38 -0.08
C HIS A 243 6.39 -2.39 0.14
N MET A 244 7.64 -1.92 0.27
CA MET A 244 8.78 -2.79 0.61
C MET A 244 8.63 -3.36 2.02
N LEU A 245 8.25 -2.55 3.03
CA LEU A 245 7.99 -3.03 4.39
C LEU A 245 6.86 -4.08 4.42
N ARG A 246 5.78 -3.83 3.68
CA ARG A 246 4.69 -4.79 3.53
C ARG A 246 5.14 -6.09 2.84
N HIS A 247 5.99 -6.00 1.84
CA HIS A 247 6.57 -7.16 1.16
C HIS A 247 7.51 -7.93 2.09
N THR A 248 8.34 -7.21 2.84
CA THR A 248 9.23 -7.78 3.87
C THR A 248 8.43 -8.57 4.92
N PHE A 249 7.35 -7.98 5.47
CA PHE A 249 6.43 -8.68 6.38
C PHE A 249 5.90 -10.00 5.80
N ALA A 250 5.38 -9.94 4.56
CA ALA A 250 4.85 -11.14 3.91
C ALA A 250 5.93 -12.21 3.68
N THR A 251 7.11 -11.80 3.23
CA THR A 251 8.23 -12.69 2.92
C THR A 251 8.76 -13.36 4.18
N HIS A 252 8.92 -12.61 5.28
CA HIS A 252 9.41 -13.17 6.54
C HIS A 252 8.42 -14.19 7.13
N LEU A 253 7.11 -13.88 7.12
CA LEU A 253 6.12 -14.87 7.55
C LEU A 253 6.17 -16.16 6.73
N LEU A 254 6.26 -16.06 5.40
CA LEU A 254 6.33 -17.22 4.51
C LEU A 254 7.64 -18.00 4.70
N ASN A 255 8.78 -17.32 4.81
CA ASN A 255 10.08 -17.96 5.01
C ASN A 255 10.13 -18.70 6.36
N ASN A 256 9.42 -18.20 7.37
CA ASN A 256 9.33 -18.81 8.69
C ASN A 256 8.24 -19.89 8.80
N GLY A 257 7.57 -20.21 7.68
CA GLY A 257 6.66 -21.36 7.59
C GLY A 257 5.18 -21.04 7.71
N ALA A 258 4.78 -19.77 7.76
CA ALA A 258 3.37 -19.42 7.68
C ALA A 258 2.77 -19.83 6.33
N ASP A 259 1.55 -20.35 6.34
CA ASP A 259 0.86 -20.67 5.10
C ASP A 259 0.41 -19.41 4.35
N MET A 260 0.31 -19.53 3.02
CA MET A 260 -0.07 -18.41 2.14
C MET A 260 -1.42 -17.81 2.48
N ARG A 261 -2.37 -18.59 2.98
CA ARG A 261 -3.72 -18.14 3.31
C ARG A 261 -3.69 -17.23 4.54
N THR A 262 -2.98 -17.66 5.60
CA THR A 262 -2.74 -16.81 6.79
C THR A 262 -2.14 -15.46 6.42
N VAL A 263 -1.11 -15.45 5.55
CA VAL A 263 -0.48 -14.20 5.09
C VAL A 263 -1.46 -13.33 4.29
N GLN A 264 -2.29 -13.92 3.42
CA GLN A 264 -3.29 -13.19 2.66
C GLN A 264 -4.38 -12.57 3.55
N GLU A 265 -4.82 -13.28 4.60
CA GLU A 265 -5.79 -12.80 5.58
C GLU A 265 -5.22 -11.61 6.39
N LEU A 266 -4.00 -11.73 6.90
CA LEU A 266 -3.31 -10.64 7.60
C LEU A 266 -3.14 -9.40 6.71
N LEU A 267 -2.82 -9.59 5.43
CA LEU A 267 -2.66 -8.50 4.47
C LEU A 267 -3.97 -7.93 3.92
N GLY A 268 -5.10 -8.61 4.07
CA GLY A 268 -6.40 -8.19 3.52
C GLY A 268 -6.42 -8.20 1.99
N HIS A 269 -5.96 -9.29 1.35
CA HIS A 269 -6.05 -9.49 -0.09
C HIS A 269 -7.45 -9.95 -0.49
N VAL A 270 -8.17 -9.18 -1.29
CA VAL A 270 -9.57 -9.38 -1.68
C VAL A 270 -9.72 -10.27 -2.94
N SER A 271 -8.67 -10.85 -3.50
CA SER A 271 -8.82 -11.62 -4.74
C SER A 271 -8.44 -13.09 -4.61
N LEU A 272 -9.40 -13.88 -4.20
CA LEU A 272 -9.68 -15.14 -4.89
C LEU A 272 -11.19 -15.17 -5.12
N SER A 273 -11.56 -15.19 -6.39
CA SER A 273 -12.91 -15.45 -6.85
C SER A 273 -13.43 -16.68 -6.13
N SER A 274 -14.46 -16.51 -5.37
CA SER A 274 -15.52 -17.47 -5.18
C SER A 274 -16.03 -17.49 -3.74
N THR A 275 -17.26 -17.38 -3.65
CA THR A 275 -18.25 -17.91 -2.72
C THR A 275 -17.91 -19.36 -2.34
N GLN A 276 -16.89 -19.59 -1.52
CA GLN A 276 -16.70 -20.88 -0.88
C GLN A 276 -16.34 -20.67 0.59
N ILE A 277 -17.36 -21.01 1.41
CA ILE A 277 -17.33 -21.44 2.81
C ILE A 277 -16.10 -20.90 3.57
N TYR A 278 -16.29 -19.71 4.16
CA TYR A 278 -15.39 -19.15 5.15
C TYR A 278 -15.47 -20.03 6.42
N THR A 279 -14.55 -20.94 6.56
CA THR A 279 -14.15 -21.37 7.90
C THR A 279 -13.43 -20.16 8.49
N HIS A 280 -14.07 -19.48 9.43
CA HIS A 280 -13.54 -18.35 10.17
C HIS A 280 -12.22 -18.77 10.81
N VAL A 281 -11.09 -18.23 10.33
CA VAL A 281 -9.85 -18.25 11.13
C VAL A 281 -10.16 -17.34 12.30
N THR A 282 -10.18 -17.89 13.51
CA THR A 282 -10.48 -17.09 14.70
C THR A 282 -9.36 -16.09 14.97
N LYS A 283 -9.65 -15.02 15.72
CA LYS A 283 -8.64 -14.04 16.13
C LYS A 283 -7.48 -14.74 16.85
N GLU A 284 -7.78 -15.73 17.65
CA GLU A 284 -6.84 -16.52 18.43
C GLU A 284 -5.90 -17.32 17.51
N ALA A 285 -6.43 -17.94 16.44
CA ALA A 285 -5.62 -18.67 15.49
C ALA A 285 -4.70 -17.74 14.67
N LEU A 286 -5.17 -16.54 14.28
CA LEU A 286 -4.33 -15.53 13.63
C LEU A 286 -3.22 -15.07 14.56
N GLN A 287 -3.52 -14.82 15.83
CA GLN A 287 -2.56 -14.39 16.82
C GLN A 287 -1.51 -15.47 17.10
N GLN A 288 -1.92 -16.74 17.23
CA GLN A 288 -1.00 -17.88 17.39
C GLN A 288 -0.05 -18.01 16.20
N ASN A 289 -0.58 -18.00 14.97
CA ASN A 289 0.23 -18.06 13.76
C ASN A 289 1.20 -16.88 13.65
N TYR A 290 0.73 -15.67 13.97
CA TYR A 290 1.59 -14.49 13.99
C TYR A 290 2.72 -14.63 15.01
N GLN A 291 2.42 -15.05 16.24
CA GLN A 291 3.42 -15.26 17.30
C GLN A 291 4.43 -16.36 16.96
N LEU A 292 4.01 -17.37 16.20
CA LEU A 292 4.86 -18.48 15.81
C LEU A 292 5.84 -18.10 14.69
N TYR A 293 5.38 -17.36 13.69
CA TYR A 293 6.09 -17.15 12.43
C TYR A 293 6.65 -15.73 12.24
N PHE A 294 6.18 -14.73 12.97
CA PHE A 294 6.70 -13.38 12.82
C PHE A 294 7.96 -13.17 13.70
N PRO A 295 9.11 -12.74 13.13
CA PRO A 295 10.39 -12.68 13.85
C PRO A 295 10.33 -11.78 15.11
N ARG A 296 9.73 -10.59 15.00
CA ARG A 296 9.61 -9.61 16.11
C ARG A 296 8.29 -9.74 16.89
N SER A 297 7.74 -10.94 16.98
CA SER A 297 6.50 -11.17 17.74
C SER A 297 6.68 -11.07 19.25
N LYS A 298 7.87 -11.46 19.77
CA LYS A 298 8.19 -11.45 21.22
C LYS A 298 9.56 -10.82 21.48
N ALA A 299 9.64 -9.94 22.46
CA ALA A 299 10.90 -9.46 22.99
C ALA A 299 11.61 -10.64 23.69
N GLY A 300 12.83 -10.99 23.24
CA GLY A 300 13.63 -12.09 23.81
C GLY A 300 13.79 -13.34 22.95
N LYS A 301 13.21 -13.38 21.75
CA LYS A 301 13.54 -14.42 20.76
C LYS A 301 14.70 -13.96 19.87
N SER A 302 15.92 -14.03 20.37
CA SER A 302 17.14 -13.84 19.56
C SER A 302 17.83 -15.17 19.25
N GLU A 303 17.08 -16.23 18.98
CA GLU A 303 17.61 -17.46 18.34
C GLU A 303 16.41 -18.27 17.84
N PHE A 304 16.30 -18.38 16.55
CA PHE A 304 15.36 -19.31 15.90
C PHE A 304 15.86 -20.73 16.22
N ASP A 305 15.24 -21.41 17.16
CA ASP A 305 15.55 -22.81 17.47
C ASP A 305 15.03 -23.72 16.33
N ALA A 306 15.86 -23.91 15.32
CA ALA A 306 15.60 -24.82 14.21
C ALA A 306 15.42 -26.30 14.66
N SER A 307 15.63 -26.61 15.94
CA SER A 307 15.50 -27.93 16.49
C SER A 307 14.05 -28.41 16.69
N ALA A 308 13.09 -27.47 16.70
CA ALA A 308 11.67 -27.80 16.85
C ALA A 308 11.03 -28.39 15.58
N PHE A 309 11.64 -28.15 14.40
CA PHE A 309 11.08 -28.60 13.11
C PHE A 309 11.27 -30.07 12.80
N ASN A 310 12.21 -30.75 13.47
CA ASN A 310 12.54 -32.15 13.16
C ASN A 310 11.77 -33.22 13.97
N LYS A 311 10.89 -32.80 14.89
CA LYS A 311 10.17 -33.78 15.75
C LYS A 311 8.81 -34.25 15.21
N ASN A 312 8.25 -33.63 14.17
CA ASN A 312 6.92 -33.98 13.66
C ASN A 312 6.89 -34.80 12.35
N ASN A 313 8.04 -35.10 11.73
CA ASN A 313 8.09 -35.92 10.50
C ASN A 313 8.70 -37.33 10.67
N GLY A 314 8.87 -37.78 11.91
CA GLY A 314 9.42 -39.10 12.23
C GLY A 314 8.40 -40.03 12.87
N GLY A 315 7.34 -40.40 12.14
CA GLY A 315 6.42 -41.40 12.68
C GLY A 315 5.30 -41.77 11.73
N LYS A 316 5.68 -42.57 10.70
CA LYS A 316 4.85 -43.64 10.12
C LYS A 316 5.70 -44.37 9.06
N SER A 317 6.38 -45.41 9.48
CA SER A 317 6.68 -46.58 8.64
C SER A 317 5.53 -47.57 8.80
#